data_d58d62c8f57a759e25b46346b5b0405a
#
_entry.id   d58d62c8f57a759e25b46346b5b0405a
#
_cell.length_a   1.000
_cell.length_b   1.000
_cell.length_c   1.000
_cell.angle_alpha   90.00
_cell.angle_beta   90.00
_cell.angle_gamma   90.00
#
_symmetry.space_group_name_H-M   'P 1'
#
loop_
_entity.id
_entity.type
_entity.pdbx_description
1 polymer ?
#
loop_
_entity_poly.entity_id
_entity_poly.type
_entity_poly.pdbx_seq_one_letter_code
_entity_poly.pdbx_strand_id
1 'polypeptide(L)'
;MVFTDPPYGVSIGDKNAELNTVQKAGRCCTNIKNDTLSVPALYDVLKQAMQNVRENCADDACYYVCAPPGGDMGLMMMMMMKDAGLNVRHQIVWNKNSATFSLGRLDYDYKHEAIMYTWTDKHHNYRKGAFRTSVWDIDKPRKCDLHPTMKPVELVTNAILDGSKEGDIVLDSFGGSGTTLIAAEQLGRKCYMMELDPHYCDVIIARWEKLTGRTATRLTS
;
A
#
# COMPACT_ATOMS: atom_id res chain seq x y z
N MET A 1 -11.33 2.45 8.67
CA MET A 1 -10.92 2.58 7.26
C MET A 1 -9.86 1.54 6.90
N VAL A 2 -9.64 1.29 5.61
CA VAL A 2 -8.57 0.42 5.10
C VAL A 2 -7.60 1.24 4.27
N PHE A 3 -6.30 1.08 4.50
CA PHE A 3 -5.24 1.51 3.58
C PHE A 3 -4.30 0.34 3.39
N THR A 4 -4.06 -0.09 2.15
CA THR A 4 -3.26 -1.29 1.91
C THR A 4 -2.54 -1.26 0.56
N ASP A 5 -1.37 -1.90 0.50
CA ASP A 5 -0.50 -1.98 -0.68
C ASP A 5 -0.20 -3.45 -1.01
N PRO A 6 -1.13 -4.15 -1.68
CA PRO A 6 -0.97 -5.56 -2.01
C PRO A 6 0.16 -5.80 -3.02
N PRO A 7 0.70 -7.02 -3.13
CA PRO A 7 1.68 -7.35 -4.17
C PRO A 7 1.08 -7.21 -5.57
N TYR A 8 1.92 -6.80 -6.54
CA TYR A 8 1.50 -6.56 -7.93
C TYR A 8 1.95 -7.68 -8.90
N GLY A 9 2.64 -8.72 -8.41
CA GLY A 9 3.17 -9.80 -9.25
C GLY A 9 4.30 -9.37 -10.17
N VAL A 10 5.09 -8.39 -9.79
CA VAL A 10 6.15 -7.80 -10.62
C VAL A 10 7.54 -8.38 -10.36
N SER A 11 7.67 -9.35 -9.44
CA SER A 11 8.95 -9.95 -9.04
C SER A 11 10.03 -8.90 -8.78
N ILE A 12 9.75 -7.99 -7.84
CA ILE A 12 10.54 -6.77 -7.63
C ILE A 12 12.02 -7.07 -7.35
N GLY A 13 12.35 -8.18 -6.69
CA GLY A 13 13.72 -8.59 -6.43
C GLY A 13 14.48 -8.91 -7.73
N ASP A 14 13.88 -9.67 -8.63
CA ASP A 14 14.46 -10.03 -9.92
C ASP A 14 14.65 -8.78 -10.78
N LYS A 15 13.66 -7.90 -10.82
CA LYS A 15 13.75 -6.60 -11.50
C LYS A 15 14.88 -5.73 -10.94
N ASN A 16 15.05 -5.70 -9.63
CA ASN A 16 16.12 -4.95 -8.99
C ASN A 16 17.51 -5.57 -9.28
N ALA A 17 17.63 -6.90 -9.34
CA ALA A 17 18.87 -7.58 -9.73
C ALA A 17 19.29 -7.18 -11.14
N GLU A 18 18.36 -7.19 -12.10
CA GLU A 18 18.60 -6.74 -13.47
C GLU A 18 19.01 -5.25 -13.53
N LEU A 19 18.31 -4.38 -12.81
CA LEU A 19 18.63 -2.95 -12.71
C LEU A 19 20.01 -2.69 -12.11
N ASN A 20 20.45 -3.50 -11.13
CA ASN A 20 21.77 -3.39 -10.53
C ASN A 20 22.89 -3.72 -11.53
N THR A 21 22.66 -4.65 -12.46
CA THR A 21 23.64 -4.95 -13.51
C THR A 21 23.78 -3.82 -14.52
N VAL A 22 22.68 -3.15 -14.86
CA VAL A 22 22.67 -2.05 -15.86
C VAL A 22 23.15 -0.73 -15.26
N GLN A 23 22.71 -0.38 -14.05
CA GLN A 23 22.93 0.94 -13.45
C GLN A 23 23.97 0.94 -12.32
N LYS A 24 24.61 -0.21 -12.01
CA LYS A 24 25.54 -0.37 -10.87
C LYS A 24 24.96 0.21 -9.55
N ALA A 25 23.66 0.06 -9.34
CA ALA A 25 22.94 0.57 -8.18
C ALA A 25 22.73 -0.56 -7.16
N GLY A 26 23.07 -0.35 -5.91
CA GLY A 26 22.87 -1.35 -4.85
C GLY A 26 21.39 -1.41 -4.37
N ARG A 27 20.46 -1.86 -5.24
CA ARG A 27 19.06 -2.08 -4.85
C ARG A 27 18.91 -3.43 -4.16
N CYS A 28 17.97 -3.52 -3.22
CA CYS A 28 17.62 -4.79 -2.60
C CYS A 28 17.02 -5.75 -3.64
N CYS A 29 17.55 -6.96 -3.72
CA CYS A 29 17.13 -7.99 -4.68
C CYS A 29 16.26 -9.09 -4.05
N THR A 30 15.78 -8.90 -2.83
CA THR A 30 14.88 -9.84 -2.17
C THR A 30 13.48 -9.70 -2.77
N ASN A 31 12.90 -10.82 -3.20
CA ASN A 31 11.50 -10.85 -3.64
C ASN A 31 10.56 -10.78 -2.43
N ILE A 32 9.47 -10.03 -2.60
CA ILE A 32 8.36 -9.99 -1.64
C ILE A 32 7.59 -11.30 -1.78
N LYS A 33 7.14 -11.88 -0.67
CA LYS A 33 6.29 -13.07 -0.69
C LYS A 33 5.01 -12.80 -1.50
N ASN A 34 4.61 -13.78 -2.29
CA ASN A 34 3.47 -13.71 -3.24
C ASN A 34 3.63 -12.76 -4.44
N ASP A 35 4.76 -12.03 -4.57
CA ASP A 35 5.00 -11.14 -5.71
C ASP A 35 5.49 -11.91 -6.97
N THR A 36 5.72 -13.21 -6.85
CA THR A 36 6.13 -14.13 -7.94
C THR A 36 5.01 -15.05 -8.41
N LEU A 37 3.79 -14.89 -7.90
CA LEU A 37 2.65 -15.69 -8.29
C LEU A 37 2.26 -15.41 -9.75
N SER A 38 1.70 -16.44 -10.43
CA SER A 38 1.05 -16.23 -11.71
C SER A 38 -0.15 -15.28 -11.56
N VAL A 39 -0.48 -14.54 -12.62
CA VAL A 39 -1.58 -13.57 -12.59
C VAL A 39 -2.90 -14.17 -12.09
N PRO A 40 -3.34 -15.37 -12.53
CA PRO A 40 -4.55 -15.98 -11.99
C PRO A 40 -4.47 -16.32 -10.50
N ALA A 41 -3.33 -16.88 -10.04
CA ALA A 41 -3.15 -17.20 -8.63
C ALA A 41 -3.11 -15.94 -7.75
N LEU A 42 -2.47 -14.89 -8.21
CA LEU A 42 -2.44 -13.59 -7.53
C LEU A 42 -3.86 -13.00 -7.44
N TYR A 43 -4.63 -13.05 -8.54
CA TYR A 43 -6.01 -12.59 -8.57
C TYR A 43 -6.85 -13.28 -7.49
N ASP A 44 -6.80 -14.62 -7.41
CA ASP A 44 -7.58 -15.39 -6.44
C ASP A 44 -7.21 -15.06 -5.00
N VAL A 45 -5.91 -14.97 -4.71
CA VAL A 45 -5.41 -14.58 -3.38
C VAL A 45 -5.87 -13.18 -2.98
N LEU A 46 -5.72 -12.20 -3.88
CA LEU A 46 -6.10 -10.83 -3.59
C LEU A 46 -7.62 -10.67 -3.47
N LYS A 47 -8.40 -11.33 -4.33
CA LYS A 47 -9.85 -11.34 -4.24
C LYS A 47 -10.32 -11.87 -2.90
N GLN A 48 -9.82 -13.03 -2.48
CA GLN A 48 -10.18 -13.62 -1.19
C GLN A 48 -9.78 -12.70 -0.02
N ALA A 49 -8.59 -12.12 -0.08
CA ALA A 49 -8.14 -11.18 0.95
C ALA A 49 -9.06 -9.96 1.05
N MET A 50 -9.44 -9.35 -0.10
CA MET A 50 -10.33 -8.18 -0.12
C MET A 50 -11.77 -8.54 0.30
N GLN A 51 -12.26 -9.73 -0.01
CA GLN A 51 -13.54 -10.23 0.49
C GLN A 51 -13.52 -10.34 2.02
N ASN A 52 -12.50 -10.98 2.58
CA ASN A 52 -12.33 -11.10 4.03
C ASN A 52 -12.23 -9.71 4.71
N VAL A 53 -11.48 -8.78 4.11
CA VAL A 53 -11.38 -7.40 4.61
C VAL A 53 -12.75 -6.73 4.61
N ARG A 54 -13.50 -6.83 3.50
CA ARG A 54 -14.84 -6.24 3.38
C ARG A 54 -15.82 -6.79 4.41
N GLU A 55 -15.83 -8.10 4.63
CA GLU A 55 -16.73 -8.78 5.55
C GLU A 55 -16.46 -8.45 7.03
N ASN A 56 -15.23 -8.02 7.35
CA ASN A 56 -14.81 -7.69 8.71
C ASN A 56 -14.65 -6.19 8.95
N CYS A 57 -15.01 -5.35 8.00
CA CYS A 57 -15.02 -3.90 8.15
C CYS A 57 -16.42 -3.37 8.43
N ALA A 58 -16.49 -2.21 9.08
CA ALA A 58 -17.74 -1.51 9.32
C ALA A 58 -18.43 -1.05 8.00
N ASP A 59 -19.75 -0.91 8.01
CA ASP A 59 -20.54 -0.51 6.84
C ASP A 59 -20.18 0.86 6.27
N ASP A 60 -19.56 1.71 7.08
CA ASP A 60 -19.09 3.04 6.70
C ASP A 60 -17.58 3.08 6.40
N ALA A 61 -16.94 1.94 6.28
CA ALA A 61 -15.52 1.87 5.98
C ALA A 61 -15.21 2.37 4.55
N CYS A 62 -14.17 3.18 4.44
CA CYS A 62 -13.55 3.51 3.16
C CYS A 62 -12.26 2.73 2.94
N TYR A 63 -11.91 2.52 1.68
CA TYR A 63 -10.79 1.69 1.24
C TYR A 63 -9.90 2.48 0.30
N TYR A 64 -8.61 2.49 0.60
CA TYR A 64 -7.54 3.01 -0.24
C TYR A 64 -6.62 1.83 -0.56
N VAL A 65 -6.70 1.33 -1.77
CA VAL A 65 -5.93 0.16 -2.23
C VAL A 65 -4.94 0.60 -3.30
N CYS A 66 -3.65 0.52 -2.99
CA CYS A 66 -2.61 0.84 -3.96
C CYS A 66 -2.64 -0.16 -5.12
N ALA A 67 -2.34 0.33 -6.32
CA ALA A 67 -2.41 -0.46 -7.55
C ALA A 67 -1.39 0.04 -8.59
N PRO A 68 -1.01 -0.81 -9.54
CA PRO A 68 -0.25 -0.38 -10.71
C PRO A 68 -0.99 0.72 -11.48
N PRO A 69 -0.26 1.63 -12.14
CA PRO A 69 -0.87 2.80 -12.80
C PRO A 69 -1.67 2.47 -14.06
N GLY A 70 -1.60 1.25 -14.59
CA GLY A 70 -2.31 0.85 -15.80
C GLY A 70 -1.89 -0.52 -16.32
N GLY A 71 -2.16 -0.78 -17.60
CA GLY A 71 -1.92 -2.08 -18.25
C GLY A 71 -2.81 -3.19 -17.71
N ASP A 72 -2.47 -4.43 -18.06
CA ASP A 72 -3.24 -5.61 -17.66
C ASP A 72 -3.33 -5.78 -16.15
N MET A 73 -2.27 -5.42 -15.41
CA MET A 73 -2.25 -5.53 -13.96
C MET A 73 -3.17 -4.49 -13.30
N GLY A 74 -3.22 -3.26 -13.78
CA GLY A 74 -4.17 -2.25 -13.30
C GLY A 74 -5.62 -2.66 -13.55
N LEU A 75 -5.90 -3.20 -14.74
CA LEU A 75 -7.22 -3.74 -15.08
C LEU A 75 -7.58 -4.93 -14.19
N MET A 76 -6.66 -5.88 -14.00
CA MET A 76 -6.84 -7.04 -13.13
C MET A 76 -7.20 -6.60 -11.70
N MET A 77 -6.48 -5.61 -11.15
CA MET A 77 -6.77 -5.08 -9.81
C MET A 77 -8.17 -4.45 -9.72
N MET A 78 -8.60 -3.70 -10.72
CA MET A 78 -9.96 -3.13 -10.75
C MET A 78 -11.03 -4.23 -10.81
N MET A 79 -10.83 -5.27 -11.62
CA MET A 79 -11.74 -6.41 -11.71
C MET A 79 -11.79 -7.18 -10.38
N MET A 80 -10.65 -7.44 -9.77
CA MET A 80 -10.53 -8.10 -8.48
C MET A 80 -11.29 -7.34 -7.38
N MET A 81 -11.11 -6.02 -7.31
CA MET A 81 -11.86 -5.17 -6.36
C MET A 81 -13.36 -5.29 -6.56
N LYS A 82 -13.83 -5.22 -7.82
CA LYS A 82 -15.25 -5.38 -8.15
C LYS A 82 -15.78 -6.75 -7.75
N ASP A 83 -15.04 -7.83 -8.04
CA ASP A 83 -15.45 -9.19 -7.73
C ASP A 83 -15.36 -9.51 -6.22
N ALA A 84 -14.56 -8.74 -5.47
CA ALA A 84 -14.59 -8.72 -4.01
C ALA A 84 -15.76 -7.90 -3.42
N GLY A 85 -16.60 -7.30 -4.28
CA GLY A 85 -17.75 -6.47 -3.86
C GLY A 85 -17.38 -5.03 -3.51
N LEU A 86 -16.20 -4.56 -3.93
CA LEU A 86 -15.69 -3.22 -3.70
C LEU A 86 -15.64 -2.44 -5.03
N ASN A 87 -16.72 -1.78 -5.40
CA ASN A 87 -16.79 -1.00 -6.63
C ASN A 87 -15.92 0.25 -6.54
N VAL A 88 -14.83 0.29 -7.29
CA VAL A 88 -13.92 1.46 -7.34
C VAL A 88 -14.69 2.69 -7.81
N ARG A 89 -14.67 3.75 -7.01
CA ARG A 89 -15.40 5.01 -7.29
C ARG A 89 -14.49 6.11 -7.78
N HIS A 90 -13.27 6.16 -7.27
CA HIS A 90 -12.24 7.12 -7.70
C HIS A 90 -10.90 6.40 -7.84
N GLN A 91 -10.13 6.83 -8.80
CA GLN A 91 -8.71 6.54 -8.88
C GLN A 91 -7.96 7.80 -8.46
N ILE A 92 -7.23 7.71 -7.37
CA ILE A 92 -6.31 8.74 -6.92
C ILE A 92 -4.95 8.46 -7.56
N VAL A 93 -4.31 9.48 -8.06
CA VAL A 93 -2.99 9.40 -8.69
C VAL A 93 -1.95 9.94 -7.73
N TRP A 94 -1.07 9.08 -7.23
CA TRP A 94 0.14 9.53 -6.57
C TRP A 94 1.18 9.90 -7.61
N ASN A 95 1.36 11.21 -7.84
CA ASN A 95 2.38 11.76 -8.74
C ASN A 95 3.71 11.90 -7.98
N LYS A 96 4.75 11.21 -8.47
CA LYS A 96 6.07 11.15 -7.84
C LYS A 96 6.99 12.24 -8.40
N ASN A 97 8.03 12.60 -7.65
CA ASN A 97 9.09 13.51 -8.14
C ASN A 97 9.98 12.88 -9.22
N SER A 98 10.02 11.53 -9.32
CA SER A 98 10.82 10.81 -10.32
C SER A 98 10.07 9.62 -10.91
N ALA A 99 10.29 9.37 -12.19
CA ALA A 99 9.74 8.19 -12.86
C ALA A 99 10.43 6.89 -12.40
N THR A 100 9.73 5.77 -12.61
CA THR A 100 10.29 4.43 -12.44
C THR A 100 10.91 3.99 -13.76
N PHE A 101 12.20 3.74 -13.77
CA PHE A 101 12.90 3.29 -14.97
C PHE A 101 12.43 1.90 -15.42
N SER A 102 12.03 1.77 -16.67
CA SER A 102 11.40 0.56 -17.25
C SER A 102 12.37 -0.35 -18.00
N LEU A 103 13.69 -0.09 -17.97
CA LEU A 103 14.71 -0.80 -18.75
C LEU A 103 14.47 -0.78 -20.29
N GLY A 104 13.82 0.27 -20.78
CA GLY A 104 13.49 0.39 -22.21
C GLY A 104 12.41 -0.60 -22.70
N ARG A 105 11.66 -1.23 -21.76
CA ARG A 105 10.56 -2.16 -22.10
C ARG A 105 9.24 -1.45 -22.41
N LEU A 106 9.16 -0.16 -22.07
CA LEU A 106 7.99 0.68 -22.30
C LEU A 106 8.42 1.97 -23.02
N ASP A 107 7.57 2.51 -23.84
CA ASP A 107 7.79 3.80 -24.52
C ASP A 107 7.75 4.99 -23.53
N TYR A 108 7.06 4.81 -22.40
CA TYR A 108 6.92 5.81 -21.34
C TYR A 108 7.22 5.22 -19.96
N ASP A 109 8.06 5.89 -19.18
CA ASP A 109 8.30 5.55 -17.78
C ASP A 109 7.16 6.08 -16.89
N TYR A 110 6.60 5.22 -16.06
CA TYR A 110 5.57 5.64 -15.12
C TYR A 110 6.13 6.54 -14.02
N LYS A 111 5.64 7.79 -13.97
CA LYS A 111 5.93 8.75 -12.92
C LYS A 111 4.92 8.70 -11.76
N HIS A 112 3.89 7.90 -11.87
CA HIS A 112 2.81 7.82 -10.89
C HIS A 112 2.49 6.39 -10.49
N GLU A 113 1.75 6.24 -9.40
CA GLU A 113 1.02 5.03 -9.01
C GLU A 113 -0.45 5.37 -8.81
N ALA A 114 -1.32 4.36 -8.91
CA ALA A 114 -2.74 4.50 -8.66
C ALA A 114 -3.08 4.11 -7.21
N ILE A 115 -4.11 4.73 -6.64
CA ILE A 115 -4.77 4.29 -5.43
C ILE A 115 -6.25 4.19 -5.75
N MET A 116 -6.79 2.99 -5.69
CA MET A 116 -8.20 2.73 -5.89
C MET A 116 -8.95 3.11 -4.61
N TYR A 117 -9.84 4.08 -4.72
CA TYR A 117 -10.64 4.56 -3.61
C TYR A 117 -12.08 4.14 -3.75
N THR A 118 -12.65 3.61 -2.67
CA THR A 118 -14.05 3.21 -2.58
C THR A 118 -14.56 3.19 -1.15
N TRP A 119 -15.84 2.95 -0.98
CA TRP A 119 -16.52 2.69 0.29
C TRP A 119 -17.67 1.70 0.05
N THR A 120 -18.17 1.08 1.12
CA THR A 120 -19.29 0.13 1.06
C THR A 120 -20.65 0.85 0.94
N ASP A 121 -21.34 1.05 2.03
CA ASP A 121 -22.73 1.58 2.01
C ASP A 121 -22.78 3.06 2.31
N LYS A 122 -22.00 3.53 3.26
CA LYS A 122 -21.95 4.92 3.70
C LYS A 122 -20.61 5.55 3.39
N HIS A 123 -20.63 6.82 3.09
CA HIS A 123 -19.43 7.60 2.81
C HIS A 123 -19.24 8.70 3.82
N HIS A 124 -18.03 8.78 4.37
CA HIS A 124 -17.60 9.87 5.21
C HIS A 124 -16.23 10.38 4.73
N ASN A 125 -16.12 11.69 4.53
CA ASN A 125 -14.86 12.37 4.40
C ASN A 125 -14.69 13.28 5.61
N TYR A 126 -13.67 13.04 6.41
CA TYR A 126 -13.46 13.74 7.68
C TYR A 126 -12.59 14.99 7.54
N ARG A 127 -12.10 15.25 6.34
CA ARG A 127 -11.29 16.43 6.10
C ARG A 127 -12.08 17.72 6.34
N LYS A 128 -11.51 18.61 7.14
CA LYS A 128 -12.05 19.97 7.32
C LYS A 128 -11.60 20.85 6.14
N GLY A 129 -12.53 21.63 5.60
CA GLY A 129 -12.28 22.54 4.48
C GLY A 129 -12.48 21.90 3.10
N ALA A 130 -11.72 22.35 2.10
CA ALA A 130 -11.85 21.85 0.74
C ALA A 130 -11.37 20.40 0.59
N PHE A 131 -12.06 19.61 -0.23
CA PHE A 131 -11.62 18.27 -0.59
C PHE A 131 -10.26 18.30 -1.31
N ARG A 132 -9.48 17.21 -1.16
CA ARG A 132 -8.27 17.04 -1.96
C ARG A 132 -8.65 16.80 -3.41
N THR A 133 -7.74 17.17 -4.30
CA THR A 133 -7.81 16.73 -5.70
C THR A 133 -7.48 15.24 -5.81
N SER A 134 -7.83 14.62 -6.93
CA SER A 134 -7.48 13.22 -7.20
C SER A 134 -6.01 13.00 -7.59
N VAL A 135 -5.23 14.08 -7.71
CA VAL A 135 -3.77 13.99 -7.95
C VAL A 135 -3.05 14.49 -6.70
N TRP A 136 -2.21 13.61 -6.16
CA TRP A 136 -1.40 13.88 -4.96
C TRP A 136 0.07 13.95 -5.34
N ASP A 137 0.63 15.15 -5.31
CA ASP A 137 2.05 15.41 -5.55
C ASP A 137 2.83 15.14 -4.26
N ILE A 138 3.42 13.95 -4.17
CA ILE A 138 4.17 13.51 -2.99
C ILE A 138 5.47 12.86 -3.44
N ASP A 139 6.58 13.31 -2.88
CA ASP A 139 7.90 12.82 -3.22
C ASP A 139 8.05 11.33 -2.87
N LYS A 140 8.64 10.58 -3.80
CA LYS A 140 9.08 9.21 -3.51
C LYS A 140 10.17 9.26 -2.43
N PRO A 141 10.12 8.39 -1.40
CA PRO A 141 11.18 8.31 -0.42
C PRO A 141 12.55 8.11 -1.11
N ARG A 142 13.56 8.83 -0.65
CA ARG A 142 14.93 8.55 -1.05
C ARG A 142 15.27 7.13 -0.60
N LYS A 143 16.28 6.52 -1.25
CA LYS A 143 16.71 5.13 -1.04
C LYS A 143 16.54 4.69 0.42
N CYS A 144 15.72 3.67 0.66
CA CYS A 144 15.48 3.11 1.96
C CYS A 144 15.90 1.64 1.97
N ASP A 145 16.78 1.26 2.88
CA ASP A 145 17.27 -0.10 3.02
C ASP A 145 16.27 -1.02 3.76
N LEU A 146 15.16 -0.46 4.25
CA LEU A 146 14.17 -1.18 5.06
C LEU A 146 13.16 -1.99 4.23
N HIS A 147 12.81 -1.50 3.02
CA HIS A 147 11.86 -2.20 2.14
C HIS A 147 12.02 -1.67 0.70
N PRO A 148 12.00 -2.55 -0.32
CA PRO A 148 12.26 -2.16 -1.72
C PRO A 148 11.21 -1.20 -2.30
N THR A 149 9.97 -1.24 -1.81
CA THR A 149 8.84 -0.47 -2.33
C THR A 149 8.11 0.36 -1.26
N MET A 150 8.84 0.86 -0.24
CA MET A 150 8.24 1.61 0.85
C MET A 150 7.45 2.83 0.35
N LYS A 151 6.18 2.93 0.76
CA LYS A 151 5.34 4.11 0.49
C LYS A 151 5.74 5.28 1.40
N PRO A 152 5.61 6.53 0.94
CA PRO A 152 5.81 7.70 1.80
C PRO A 152 4.79 7.74 2.94
N VAL A 153 5.21 8.12 4.14
CA VAL A 153 4.29 8.30 5.28
C VAL A 153 3.23 9.35 4.96
N GLU A 154 3.61 10.45 4.28
CA GLU A 154 2.69 11.50 3.86
C GLU A 154 1.52 11.00 3.00
N LEU A 155 1.78 10.03 2.10
CA LEU A 155 0.73 9.43 1.27
C LEU A 155 -0.36 8.78 2.11
N VAL A 156 0.07 7.99 3.11
CA VAL A 156 -0.83 7.30 4.03
C VAL A 156 -1.51 8.28 4.98
N THR A 157 -0.77 9.28 5.47
CA THR A 157 -1.29 10.38 6.31
C THR A 157 -2.46 11.08 5.63
N ASN A 158 -2.33 11.39 4.33
CA ASN A 158 -3.40 12.02 3.57
C ASN A 158 -4.68 11.17 3.53
N ALA A 159 -4.54 9.87 3.29
CA ALA A 159 -5.68 8.94 3.29
C ALA A 159 -6.32 8.82 4.68
N ILE A 160 -5.50 8.71 5.74
CA ILE A 160 -5.99 8.58 7.13
C ILE A 160 -6.76 9.83 7.57
N LEU A 161 -6.26 11.02 7.24
CA LEU A 161 -6.92 12.29 7.59
C LEU A 161 -8.26 12.46 6.88
N ASP A 162 -8.36 11.97 5.65
CA ASP A 162 -9.60 12.06 4.87
C ASP A 162 -10.60 10.96 5.25
N GLY A 163 -10.12 9.75 5.61
CA GLY A 163 -10.94 8.55 5.80
C GLY A 163 -11.22 8.14 7.24
N SER A 164 -10.69 8.84 8.26
CA SER A 164 -10.87 8.46 9.68
C SER A 164 -10.78 9.64 10.63
N LYS A 165 -11.25 9.44 11.86
CA LYS A 165 -11.06 10.34 13.01
C LYS A 165 -9.99 9.80 13.93
N GLU A 166 -9.49 10.64 14.84
CA GLU A 166 -8.65 10.22 15.95
C GLU A 166 -9.36 9.14 16.78
N GLY A 167 -8.62 8.10 17.15
CA GLY A 167 -9.11 6.93 17.86
C GLY A 167 -9.73 5.83 16.98
N ASP A 168 -10.04 6.12 15.71
CA ASP A 168 -10.58 5.13 14.77
C ASP A 168 -9.55 4.06 14.42
N ILE A 169 -10.07 2.94 13.87
CA ILE A 169 -9.25 1.80 13.41
C ILE A 169 -8.85 2.01 11.95
N VAL A 170 -7.56 1.81 11.67
CA VAL A 170 -6.97 1.69 10.34
C VAL A 170 -6.50 0.25 10.16
N LEU A 171 -6.99 -0.44 9.13
CA LEU A 171 -6.60 -1.80 8.78
C LEU A 171 -5.66 -1.79 7.57
N ASP A 172 -4.56 -2.55 7.67
CA ASP A 172 -3.65 -2.82 6.57
C ASP A 172 -3.36 -4.33 6.50
N SER A 173 -3.82 -4.98 5.43
CA SER A 173 -3.69 -6.44 5.24
C SER A 173 -2.36 -6.86 4.61
N PHE A 174 -1.54 -5.89 4.15
CA PHE A 174 -0.25 -6.12 3.49
C PHE A 174 0.76 -5.10 4.02
N GLY A 175 1.19 -5.30 5.27
CA GLY A 175 1.91 -4.33 6.08
C GLY A 175 3.24 -3.85 5.52
N GLY A 176 3.97 -4.73 4.82
CA GLY A 176 5.27 -4.44 4.24
C GLY A 176 6.24 -3.87 5.28
N SER A 177 6.67 -2.64 5.09
CA SER A 177 7.56 -1.96 6.06
C SER A 177 6.83 -1.26 7.21
N GLY A 178 5.50 -1.34 7.31
CA GLY A 178 4.71 -0.74 8.38
C GLY A 178 4.45 0.77 8.23
N THR A 179 4.45 1.30 7.04
CA THR A 179 4.21 2.74 6.85
C THR A 179 2.85 3.17 7.35
N THR A 180 1.83 2.32 7.19
CA THR A 180 0.48 2.56 7.69
C THR A 180 0.43 2.64 9.22
N LEU A 181 1.16 1.76 9.93
CA LEU A 181 1.28 1.81 11.38
C LEU A 181 1.92 3.11 11.85
N ILE A 182 3.02 3.53 11.20
CA ILE A 182 3.71 4.77 11.52
C ILE A 182 2.80 5.99 11.34
N ALA A 183 2.09 6.08 10.22
CA ALA A 183 1.15 7.17 9.96
C ALA A 183 -0.02 7.19 10.96
N ALA A 184 -0.59 6.02 11.25
CA ALA A 184 -1.69 5.87 12.20
C ALA A 184 -1.27 6.28 13.63
N GLU A 185 -0.10 5.84 14.10
CA GLU A 185 0.44 6.23 15.42
C GLU A 185 0.63 7.75 15.51
N GLN A 186 1.24 8.37 14.50
CA GLN A 186 1.44 9.83 14.48
C GLN A 186 0.14 10.63 14.52
N LEU A 187 -0.93 10.05 14.03
CA LEU A 187 -2.24 10.69 13.94
C LEU A 187 -3.22 10.26 15.04
N GLY A 188 -2.80 9.46 16.01
CA GLY A 188 -3.65 9.00 17.10
C GLY A 188 -4.73 8.00 16.67
N ARG A 189 -4.48 7.20 15.63
CA ARG A 189 -5.35 6.10 15.20
C ARG A 189 -4.83 4.76 15.71
N LYS A 190 -5.73 3.77 15.80
CA LYS A 190 -5.35 2.37 16.10
C LYS A 190 -5.09 1.65 14.80
N CYS A 191 -3.90 1.08 14.63
CA CYS A 191 -3.59 0.30 13.43
C CYS A 191 -3.66 -1.20 13.73
N TYR A 192 -4.45 -1.92 12.92
CA TYR A 192 -4.37 -3.37 12.83
C TYR A 192 -3.68 -3.73 11.51
N MET A 193 -2.69 -4.60 11.58
CA MET A 193 -1.84 -4.89 10.42
C MET A 193 -1.54 -6.38 10.34
N MET A 194 -1.47 -6.90 9.12
CA MET A 194 -0.99 -8.24 8.83
C MET A 194 0.24 -8.17 7.94
N GLU A 195 1.23 -9.01 8.24
CA GLU A 195 2.42 -9.18 7.43
C GLU A 195 2.80 -10.66 7.39
N LEU A 196 3.08 -11.16 6.20
CA LEU A 196 3.38 -12.58 5.97
C LEU A 196 4.86 -12.91 6.21
N ASP A 197 5.75 -11.95 5.99
CA ASP A 197 7.18 -12.15 6.12
C ASP A 197 7.66 -11.79 7.52
N PRO A 198 8.19 -12.77 8.30
CA PRO A 198 8.70 -12.50 9.64
C PRO A 198 9.77 -11.40 9.69
N HIS A 199 10.62 -11.30 8.66
CA HIS A 199 11.60 -10.23 8.58
C HIS A 199 10.95 -8.85 8.55
N TYR A 200 9.88 -8.68 7.77
CA TYR A 200 9.16 -7.40 7.74
C TYR A 200 8.35 -7.17 9.00
N CYS A 201 7.87 -8.22 9.68
CA CYS A 201 7.30 -8.06 11.03
C CYS A 201 8.31 -7.42 11.99
N ASP A 202 9.57 -7.88 11.98
CA ASP A 202 10.65 -7.29 12.81
C ASP A 202 10.94 -5.84 12.41
N VAL A 203 10.94 -5.53 11.11
CA VAL A 203 11.10 -4.16 10.60
C VAL A 203 9.98 -3.25 11.09
N ILE A 204 8.72 -3.70 11.04
CA ILE A 204 7.54 -2.97 11.52
C ILE A 204 7.70 -2.64 13.01
N ILE A 205 8.03 -3.64 13.83
CA ILE A 205 8.22 -3.49 15.27
C ILE A 205 9.33 -2.47 15.56
N ALA A 206 10.51 -2.68 14.98
CA ALA A 206 11.65 -1.79 15.20
C ALA A 206 11.37 -0.33 14.81
N ARG A 207 10.63 -0.11 13.71
CA ARG A 207 10.21 1.23 13.29
C ARG A 207 9.25 1.87 14.28
N TRP A 208 8.29 1.12 14.78
CA TRP A 208 7.32 1.61 15.74
C TRP A 208 7.96 1.91 17.09
N GLU A 209 8.81 1.02 17.59
CA GLU A 209 9.57 1.23 18.83
C GLU A 209 10.46 2.48 18.75
N LYS A 210 11.15 2.64 17.61
CA LYS A 210 11.98 3.82 17.37
C LYS A 210 11.15 5.12 17.34
N LEU A 211 9.95 5.09 16.76
CA LEU A 211 9.07 6.25 16.68
C LEU A 211 8.53 6.64 18.07
N THR A 212 8.11 5.63 18.84
CA THR A 212 7.32 5.85 20.06
C THR A 212 8.15 5.86 21.34
N GLY A 213 9.33 5.27 21.31
CA GLY A 213 10.15 5.00 22.51
C GLY A 213 9.56 3.90 23.40
N ARG A 214 8.50 3.22 22.96
CA ARG A 214 7.85 2.10 23.67
C ARG A 214 8.39 0.76 23.18
N THR A 215 8.23 -0.28 23.95
CA THR A 215 8.60 -1.65 23.59
C THR A 215 7.33 -2.45 23.20
N ALA A 216 7.39 -3.14 22.08
CA ALA A 216 6.30 -4.00 21.64
C ALA A 216 6.23 -5.28 22.50
N THR A 217 5.03 -5.73 22.78
CA THR A 217 4.82 -6.95 23.58
C THR A 217 4.28 -8.06 22.69
N ARG A 218 5.00 -9.19 22.66
CA ARG A 218 4.50 -10.39 21.98
C ARG A 218 3.42 -11.04 22.84
N LEU A 219 2.24 -11.17 22.28
CA LEU A 219 1.18 -11.96 22.89
C LEU A 219 1.42 -13.44 22.54
N THR A 220 1.63 -14.26 23.54
CA THR A 220 1.63 -15.73 23.40
C THR A 220 0.19 -16.21 23.46
N SER A 221 -0.27 -16.87 22.41
CA SER A 221 -1.55 -17.63 22.39
C SER A 221 -1.43 -18.86 23.24
#